data_d6b1e06b7df5f396370a48ca6aa49332
#
_entry.id   d6b1e06b7df5f396370a48ca6aa49332
#
_cell.length_a   1.000
_cell.length_b   1.000
_cell.length_c   1.000
_cell.angle_alpha   90.00
_cell.angle_beta   90.00
_cell.angle_gamma   90.00
#
_symmetry.space_group_name_H-M   'P 1'
#
loop_
_entity.id
_entity.type
_entity.pdbx_description
1 polymer ?
#
loop_
_entity_poly.entity_id
_entity_poly.type
_entity_poly.pdbx_seq_one_letter_code
_entity_poly.pdbx_strand_id
1 'polypeptide(L)'
;YNDIFAALTISKSLPNNTGTVIVKHANPCGVSIKKNHLESYKSALECDPVSAFGGIVSCNFKITKLLAVELSKLFLEVIIANKFDTNALKILKKKKNLRLIDASNYITNDSLKYLSIGNEILIQSEDQKKFTAKDFTIVSKRKPSVKEMKNLIFAFNICRYVKSNAIVLAANESTAGIGSGQPSRLDSCKLAINKMKKFKKLNENLVAASDAFFPFVDGIEK
;
A
#
# COMPACT_ATOMS: atom_id res chain seq x y z
N TYR A 1 11.71 -10.68 -7.33
CA TYR A 1 11.05 -9.96 -8.44
C TYR A 1 9.56 -9.76 -8.21
N ASN A 2 8.80 -10.76 -7.76
CA ASN A 2 7.36 -10.65 -7.55
C ASN A 2 6.99 -9.47 -6.62
N ASP A 3 7.66 -9.33 -5.50
CA ASP A 3 7.44 -8.24 -4.54
C ASP A 3 7.86 -6.87 -5.09
N ILE A 4 8.93 -6.83 -5.91
CA ILE A 4 9.36 -5.62 -6.62
C ILE A 4 8.24 -5.14 -7.55
N PHE A 5 7.68 -6.07 -8.33
CA PHE A 5 6.59 -5.77 -9.26
C PHE A 5 5.35 -5.26 -8.54
N ALA A 6 4.94 -5.94 -7.45
CA ALA A 6 3.82 -5.51 -6.62
C ALA A 6 4.05 -4.10 -6.05
N ALA A 7 5.24 -3.82 -5.50
CA ALA A 7 5.57 -2.53 -4.94
C ALA A 7 5.58 -1.41 -6.00
N LEU A 8 6.12 -1.67 -7.19
CA LEU A 8 6.12 -0.72 -8.32
C LEU A 8 4.70 -0.43 -8.81
N THR A 9 3.90 -1.47 -9.05
CA THR A 9 2.52 -1.34 -9.51
C THR A 9 1.72 -0.45 -8.57
N ILE A 10 1.79 -0.71 -7.26
CA ILE A 10 1.06 0.09 -6.27
C ILE A 10 1.61 1.52 -6.22
N SER A 11 2.93 1.72 -6.15
CA SER A 11 3.51 3.05 -6.02
C SER A 11 3.26 3.94 -7.24
N LYS A 12 3.24 3.35 -8.45
CA LYS A 12 2.93 4.08 -9.71
C LYS A 12 1.43 4.41 -9.83
N SER A 13 0.54 3.68 -9.17
CA SER A 13 -0.88 4.03 -9.12
C SER A 13 -1.20 5.24 -8.23
N LEU A 14 -0.29 5.60 -7.32
CA LEU A 14 -0.45 6.75 -6.42
C LEU A 14 -0.17 8.07 -7.13
N PRO A 15 -0.70 9.19 -6.60
CA PRO A 15 -0.39 10.51 -7.15
C PRO A 15 1.12 10.76 -7.17
N ASN A 16 1.59 11.36 -8.27
CA ASN A 16 3.01 11.57 -8.51
C ASN A 16 3.69 12.33 -7.37
N ASN A 17 4.90 11.91 -7.04
CA ASN A 17 5.78 12.56 -6.07
C ASN A 17 5.26 12.63 -4.63
N THR A 18 4.37 11.71 -4.22
CA THR A 18 3.77 11.72 -2.86
C THR A 18 3.68 10.36 -2.18
N GLY A 19 3.79 9.27 -2.94
CA GLY A 19 3.41 7.94 -2.50
C GLY A 19 4.56 7.10 -1.98
N THR A 20 4.37 6.48 -0.81
CA THR A 20 5.23 5.41 -0.27
C THR A 20 4.41 4.14 -0.10
N VAL A 21 4.98 3.03 -0.53
CA VAL A 21 4.42 1.68 -0.42
C VAL A 21 5.45 0.76 0.23
N ILE A 22 5.01 -0.03 1.20
CA ILE A 22 5.82 -1.09 1.80
C ILE A 22 5.14 -2.42 1.48
N VAL A 23 5.87 -3.35 0.90
CA VAL A 23 5.36 -4.65 0.45
C VAL A 23 6.14 -5.79 1.11
N LYS A 24 5.43 -6.83 1.47
CA LYS A 24 5.98 -8.11 1.92
C LYS A 24 5.16 -9.25 1.30
N HIS A 25 5.83 -10.22 0.66
CA HIS A 25 5.18 -11.35 0.00
C HIS A 25 4.07 -10.93 -0.98
N ALA A 26 4.40 -9.96 -1.84
CA ALA A 26 3.51 -9.35 -2.83
C ALA A 26 2.24 -8.68 -2.27
N ASN A 27 2.11 -8.52 -0.95
CA ASN A 27 1.02 -7.78 -0.31
C ASN A 27 1.51 -6.46 0.28
N PRO A 28 0.75 -5.36 0.17
CA PRO A 28 1.08 -4.14 0.89
C PRO A 28 0.88 -4.35 2.39
N CYS A 29 1.87 -3.99 3.18
CA CYS A 29 1.76 -3.88 4.63
C CYS A 29 1.68 -2.43 5.12
N GLY A 30 1.87 -1.47 4.23
CA GLY A 30 1.65 -0.05 4.49
C GLY A 30 1.73 0.80 3.24
N VAL A 31 0.79 1.75 3.10
CA VAL A 31 0.74 2.69 1.99
C VAL A 31 0.37 4.08 2.51
N SER A 32 1.01 5.11 2.00
CA SER A 32 0.69 6.48 2.37
C SER A 32 0.94 7.47 1.22
N ILE A 33 0.13 8.52 1.20
CA ILE A 33 0.25 9.66 0.29
C ILE A 33 0.45 10.92 1.13
N LYS A 34 1.65 11.53 1.07
CA LYS A 34 1.96 12.80 1.75
C LYS A 34 2.86 13.67 0.87
N LYS A 35 2.70 14.99 0.97
CA LYS A 35 3.62 15.95 0.33
C LYS A 35 5.01 15.89 0.96
N ASN A 36 5.09 15.69 2.27
CA ASN A 36 6.35 15.47 2.97
C ASN A 36 6.75 14.00 2.82
N HIS A 37 7.84 13.73 2.12
CA HIS A 37 8.31 12.38 1.78
C HIS A 37 8.72 11.55 3.00
N LEU A 38 9.30 12.18 4.03
CA LEU A 38 9.64 11.50 5.28
C LEU A 38 8.38 11.09 6.04
N GLU A 39 7.39 11.98 6.08
CA GLU A 39 6.09 11.68 6.69
C GLU A 39 5.35 10.59 5.92
N SER A 40 5.42 10.61 4.57
CA SER A 40 4.86 9.55 3.73
C SER A 40 5.42 8.18 4.12
N TYR A 41 6.74 8.06 4.25
CA TYR A 41 7.37 6.80 4.68
C TYR A 41 6.95 6.39 6.10
N LYS A 42 7.03 7.32 7.05
CA LYS A 42 6.67 7.03 8.46
C LYS A 42 5.21 6.58 8.58
N SER A 43 4.28 7.29 7.93
CA SER A 43 2.86 6.95 7.97
C SER A 43 2.56 5.59 7.31
N ALA A 44 3.29 5.21 6.26
CA ALA A 44 3.19 3.89 5.67
C ALA A 44 3.73 2.81 6.63
N LEU A 45 4.89 3.05 7.26
CA LEU A 45 5.52 2.12 8.20
C LEU A 45 4.66 1.86 9.44
N GLU A 46 3.99 2.88 9.96
CA GLU A 46 3.10 2.79 11.13
C GLU A 46 1.93 1.81 10.94
N CYS A 47 1.55 1.47 9.71
CA CYS A 47 0.48 0.52 9.46
C CYS A 47 0.80 -0.89 9.98
N ASP A 48 2.04 -1.37 9.70
CA ASP A 48 2.53 -2.68 10.16
C ASP A 48 4.07 -2.71 10.16
N PRO A 49 4.70 -2.12 11.17
CA PRO A 49 6.16 -2.06 11.25
C PRO A 49 6.82 -3.42 11.45
N VAL A 50 6.06 -4.41 11.95
CA VAL A 50 6.58 -5.78 12.14
C VAL A 50 6.70 -6.49 10.80
N SER A 51 5.67 -6.44 9.97
CA SER A 51 5.71 -7.05 8.63
C SER A 51 6.66 -6.32 7.67
N ALA A 52 6.91 -5.03 7.90
CA ALA A 52 7.84 -4.24 7.09
C ALA A 52 9.30 -4.71 7.20
N PHE A 53 9.68 -5.41 8.27
CA PHE A 53 11.01 -5.99 8.43
C PHE A 53 11.33 -7.00 7.31
N GLY A 54 12.41 -6.79 6.59
CA GLY A 54 12.79 -7.59 5.41
C GLY A 54 11.85 -7.40 4.21
N GLY A 55 11.09 -6.31 4.20
CA GLY A 55 10.22 -5.95 3.10
C GLY A 55 10.89 -5.11 2.02
N ILE A 56 10.07 -4.68 1.07
CA ILE A 56 10.43 -3.79 -0.03
C ILE A 56 9.72 -2.45 0.16
N VAL A 57 10.45 -1.35 0.06
CA VAL A 57 9.90 0.00 0.05
C VAL A 57 9.96 0.57 -1.35
N SER A 58 8.84 1.05 -1.88
CA SER A 58 8.76 1.78 -3.14
C SER A 58 8.22 3.20 -2.91
N CYS A 59 9.00 4.19 -3.37
CA CYS A 59 8.66 5.60 -3.33
C CYS A 59 8.53 6.14 -4.75
N ASN A 60 7.40 6.75 -5.10
CA ASN A 60 7.25 7.38 -6.42
C ASN A 60 7.82 8.81 -6.48
N PHE A 61 8.84 9.08 -5.66
CA PHE A 61 9.57 10.33 -5.55
C PHE A 61 11.07 10.09 -5.36
N LYS A 62 11.84 11.17 -5.34
CA LYS A 62 13.29 11.14 -5.11
C LYS A 62 13.60 10.91 -3.62
N ILE A 63 14.46 9.95 -3.32
CA ILE A 63 14.97 9.72 -1.95
C ILE A 63 16.10 10.68 -1.64
N THR A 64 15.87 11.54 -0.64
CA THR A 64 16.83 12.49 -0.10
C THR A 64 17.69 11.88 0.99
N LYS A 65 18.77 12.59 1.39
CA LYS A 65 19.63 12.19 2.52
C LYS A 65 18.83 11.91 3.79
N LEU A 66 17.89 12.80 4.14
CA LEU A 66 17.09 12.69 5.36
C LEU A 66 16.25 11.39 5.37
N LEU A 67 15.58 11.12 4.27
CA LEU A 67 14.78 9.91 4.13
C LEU A 67 15.65 8.64 4.11
N ALA A 68 16.83 8.69 3.48
CA ALA A 68 17.77 7.57 3.45
C ALA A 68 18.29 7.19 4.85
N VAL A 69 18.50 8.17 5.72
CA VAL A 69 18.86 7.92 7.14
C VAL A 69 17.73 7.16 7.84
N GLU A 70 16.48 7.56 7.63
CA GLU A 70 15.34 6.89 8.25
C GLU A 70 15.12 5.46 7.71
N LEU A 71 15.15 5.29 6.39
CA LEU A 71 15.08 3.98 5.72
C LEU A 71 16.19 3.02 6.18
N SER A 72 17.38 3.54 6.49
CA SER A 72 18.53 2.72 6.92
C SER A 72 18.36 2.11 8.31
N LYS A 73 17.41 2.59 9.12
CA LYS A 73 17.14 2.06 10.47
C LYS A 73 16.42 0.71 10.44
N LEU A 74 15.67 0.44 9.37
CA LEU A 74 14.97 -0.83 9.19
C LEU A 74 15.78 -1.77 8.32
N PHE A 75 15.72 -3.06 8.58
CA PHE A 75 16.21 -4.07 7.64
C PHE A 75 15.24 -4.15 6.47
N LEU A 76 15.72 -3.78 5.28
CA LEU A 76 15.00 -3.83 4.01
C LEU A 76 15.82 -4.61 2.99
N GLU A 77 15.15 -5.35 2.12
CA GLU A 77 15.82 -6.08 1.05
C GLU A 77 15.95 -5.25 -0.23
N VAL A 78 14.95 -4.41 -0.52
CA VAL A 78 14.94 -3.56 -1.71
C VAL A 78 14.34 -2.20 -1.38
N ILE A 79 14.94 -1.16 -1.92
CA ILE A 79 14.35 0.18 -1.98
C ILE A 79 14.25 0.60 -3.44
N ILE A 80 13.05 0.98 -3.85
CA ILE A 80 12.72 1.44 -5.20
C ILE A 80 12.35 2.93 -5.11
N ALA A 81 12.88 3.74 -6.00
CA ALA A 81 12.55 5.15 -6.06
C ALA A 81 12.62 5.71 -7.48
N ASN A 82 11.92 6.80 -7.73
CA ASN A 82 12.07 7.50 -9.02
C ASN A 82 13.49 8.07 -9.21
N LYS A 83 14.19 8.38 -8.10
CA LYS A 83 15.59 8.81 -8.11
C LYS A 83 16.18 8.73 -6.69
N PHE A 84 17.51 8.69 -6.60
CA PHE A 84 18.24 8.83 -5.34
C PHE A 84 19.18 10.02 -5.45
N ASP A 85 19.29 10.86 -4.41
CA ASP A 85 20.36 11.83 -4.39
C ASP A 85 21.70 11.18 -4.00
N THR A 86 22.81 11.85 -4.32
CA THR A 86 24.16 11.33 -4.11
C THR A 86 24.44 10.99 -2.63
N ASN A 87 23.93 11.82 -1.70
CA ASN A 87 24.12 11.58 -0.28
C ASN A 87 23.25 10.43 0.24
N ALA A 88 22.04 10.25 -0.32
CA ALA A 88 21.19 9.10 -0.04
C ALA A 88 21.88 7.80 -0.47
N LEU A 89 22.46 7.77 -1.67
CA LEU A 89 23.22 6.62 -2.16
C LEU A 89 24.41 6.27 -1.26
N LYS A 90 25.18 7.29 -0.78
CA LYS A 90 26.31 7.06 0.13
C LYS A 90 25.87 6.40 1.45
N ILE A 91 24.67 6.69 1.94
CA ILE A 91 24.13 6.09 3.17
C ILE A 91 23.65 4.67 2.91
N LEU A 92 22.79 4.49 1.89
CA LEU A 92 22.11 3.22 1.63
C LEU A 92 23.06 2.12 1.13
N LYS A 93 24.09 2.47 0.33
CA LYS A 93 25.12 1.53 -0.14
C LYS A 93 25.99 0.92 0.96
N LYS A 94 25.99 1.49 2.19
CA LYS A 94 26.66 0.86 3.33
C LYS A 94 25.99 -0.45 3.78
N LYS A 95 24.73 -0.67 3.39
CA LYS A 95 23.98 -1.91 3.64
C LYS A 95 24.26 -2.92 2.53
N LYS A 96 25.18 -3.85 2.76
CA LYS A 96 25.71 -4.79 1.74
C LYS A 96 24.65 -5.59 0.99
N ASN A 97 23.56 -5.97 1.66
CA ASN A 97 22.50 -6.81 1.10
C ASN A 97 21.29 -6.02 0.59
N LEU A 98 21.30 -4.68 0.71
CA LEU A 98 20.23 -3.82 0.24
C LEU A 98 20.37 -3.56 -1.26
N ARG A 99 19.31 -3.83 -2.01
CA ARG A 99 19.22 -3.54 -3.44
C ARG A 99 18.51 -2.21 -3.66
N LEU A 100 19.09 -1.34 -4.46
CA LEU A 100 18.53 -0.03 -4.82
C LEU A 100 18.12 -0.06 -6.28
N ILE A 101 16.86 0.28 -6.56
CA ILE A 101 16.30 0.30 -7.92
C ILE A 101 15.86 1.72 -8.26
N ASP A 102 16.47 2.29 -9.29
CA ASP A 102 16.01 3.54 -9.92
C ASP A 102 14.89 3.19 -10.91
N ALA A 103 13.69 3.65 -10.61
CA ALA A 103 12.49 3.45 -11.41
C ALA A 103 12.05 4.72 -12.17
N SER A 104 12.97 5.68 -12.39
CA SER A 104 12.68 6.94 -13.09
C SER A 104 12.14 6.72 -14.52
N ASN A 105 12.68 5.72 -15.21
CA ASN A 105 12.30 5.35 -16.56
C ASN A 105 11.32 4.17 -16.64
N TYR A 106 10.84 3.68 -15.50
CA TYR A 106 9.87 2.60 -15.49
C TYR A 106 8.49 3.09 -15.92
N ILE A 107 8.03 2.58 -17.05
CA ILE A 107 6.72 2.86 -17.62
C ILE A 107 5.83 1.63 -17.37
N THR A 108 4.65 1.85 -16.82
CA THR A 108 3.61 0.82 -16.78
C THR A 108 2.95 0.78 -18.16
N ASN A 109 3.22 -0.26 -18.91
CA ASN A 109 2.49 -0.52 -20.16
C ASN A 109 1.23 -1.33 -19.85
N ASP A 110 0.27 -1.29 -20.76
CA ASP A 110 -0.87 -2.21 -20.77
C ASP A 110 -0.34 -3.63 -20.87
N SER A 111 -0.23 -4.29 -19.73
CA SER A 111 0.38 -5.60 -19.65
C SER A 111 -0.67 -6.67 -19.43
N LEU A 112 -0.46 -7.81 -20.07
CA LEU A 112 -1.18 -9.03 -19.75
C LEU A 112 -0.52 -9.70 -18.55
N LYS A 113 -1.32 -10.18 -17.63
CA LYS A 113 -0.87 -11.10 -16.58
C LYS A 113 -0.92 -12.52 -17.11
N TYR A 114 0.18 -13.23 -16.89
CA TYR A 114 0.31 -14.64 -17.20
C TYR A 114 0.47 -15.42 -15.91
N LEU A 115 -0.34 -16.45 -15.72
CA LEU A 115 -0.23 -17.37 -14.60
C LEU A 115 -0.14 -18.80 -15.14
N SER A 116 0.97 -19.46 -14.88
CA SER A 116 1.16 -20.88 -15.19
C SER A 116 0.44 -21.74 -14.14
N ILE A 117 -0.42 -22.65 -14.61
CA ILE A 117 -1.18 -23.60 -13.79
C ILE A 117 -0.99 -24.99 -14.39
N GLY A 118 -0.10 -25.78 -13.81
CA GLY A 118 0.27 -27.06 -14.39
C GLY A 118 0.88 -26.88 -15.80
N ASN A 119 0.26 -27.47 -16.82
CA ASN A 119 0.66 -27.36 -18.23
C ASN A 119 -0.09 -26.26 -19.00
N GLU A 120 -0.91 -25.48 -18.30
CA GLU A 120 -1.77 -24.44 -18.90
C GLU A 120 -1.31 -23.05 -18.49
N ILE A 121 -1.74 -22.03 -19.22
CA ILE A 121 -1.46 -20.62 -18.94
C ILE A 121 -2.77 -19.85 -18.87
N LEU A 122 -3.04 -19.24 -17.75
CA LEU A 122 -4.09 -18.24 -17.61
C LEU A 122 -3.56 -16.88 -18.06
N ILE A 123 -4.26 -16.24 -19.00
CA ILE A 123 -3.93 -14.90 -19.50
C ILE A 123 -5.08 -13.96 -19.21
N GLN A 124 -4.79 -12.82 -18.59
CA GLN A 124 -5.79 -11.77 -18.35
C GLN A 124 -5.17 -10.38 -18.46
N SER A 125 -5.98 -9.38 -18.78
CA SER A 125 -5.60 -7.97 -18.70
C SER A 125 -5.45 -7.55 -17.23
N GLU A 126 -4.54 -6.62 -16.97
CA GLU A 126 -4.42 -6.01 -15.63
C GLU A 126 -5.59 -5.06 -15.37
N ASP A 127 -6.07 -5.03 -14.14
CA ASP A 127 -6.99 -3.99 -13.67
C ASP A 127 -6.23 -2.68 -13.46
N GLN A 128 -6.34 -1.78 -14.44
CA GLN A 128 -5.69 -0.46 -14.42
C GLN A 128 -6.64 0.66 -14.03
N LYS A 129 -7.93 0.37 -13.81
CA LYS A 129 -8.92 1.40 -13.48
C LYS A 129 -8.55 2.11 -12.19
N LYS A 130 -8.35 3.42 -12.26
CA LYS A 130 -8.20 4.29 -11.11
C LYS A 130 -9.57 4.84 -10.72
N PHE A 131 -10.07 4.44 -9.57
CA PHE A 131 -11.34 4.91 -9.06
C PHE A 131 -11.25 6.34 -8.54
N THR A 132 -12.30 7.12 -8.84
CA THR A 132 -12.49 8.52 -8.43
C THR A 132 -13.84 8.67 -7.75
N ALA A 133 -14.14 9.83 -7.19
CA ALA A 133 -15.44 10.09 -6.55
C ALA A 133 -16.65 9.82 -7.46
N LYS A 134 -16.49 9.95 -8.78
CA LYS A 134 -17.55 9.71 -9.78
C LYS A 134 -17.93 8.23 -9.94
N ASP A 135 -17.07 7.33 -9.52
CA ASP A 135 -17.28 5.89 -9.61
C ASP A 135 -18.07 5.32 -8.43
N PHE A 136 -18.39 6.14 -7.43
CA PHE A 136 -19.06 5.71 -6.21
C PHE A 136 -20.47 6.29 -6.07
N THR A 137 -21.40 5.45 -5.62
CA THR A 137 -22.75 5.86 -5.23
C THR A 137 -22.86 5.79 -3.71
N ILE A 138 -23.34 6.89 -3.08
CA ILE A 138 -23.57 6.93 -1.65
C ILE A 138 -24.94 6.30 -1.36
N VAL A 139 -24.95 5.14 -0.71
CA VAL A 139 -26.17 4.39 -0.37
C VAL A 139 -26.55 4.51 1.13
N SER A 140 -25.68 5.07 1.96
CA SER A 140 -25.91 5.27 3.38
C SER A 140 -26.74 6.52 3.66
N LYS A 141 -27.50 6.53 4.78
CA LYS A 141 -28.25 7.73 5.23
C LYS A 141 -27.31 8.89 5.51
N ARG A 142 -26.17 8.64 6.17
CA ARG A 142 -25.13 9.64 6.43
C ARG A 142 -24.20 9.75 5.20
N LYS A 143 -24.05 10.95 4.69
CA LYS A 143 -23.10 11.25 3.62
C LYS A 143 -21.69 11.43 4.23
N PRO A 144 -20.64 10.91 3.57
CA PRO A 144 -19.28 11.16 4.02
C PRO A 144 -18.90 12.64 3.83
N SER A 145 -18.09 13.17 4.74
CA SER A 145 -17.44 14.45 4.56
C SER A 145 -16.43 14.40 3.39
N VAL A 146 -15.98 15.55 2.91
CA VAL A 146 -14.95 15.63 1.85
C VAL A 146 -13.67 14.87 2.25
N LYS A 147 -13.28 14.94 3.53
CA LYS A 147 -12.09 14.26 4.06
C LYS A 147 -12.29 12.74 4.10
N GLU A 148 -13.45 12.29 4.56
CA GLU A 148 -13.79 10.86 4.56
C GLU A 148 -13.88 10.32 3.14
N MET A 149 -14.47 11.05 2.20
CA MET A 149 -14.53 10.62 0.79
C MET A 149 -13.13 10.43 0.18
N LYS A 150 -12.18 11.33 0.45
CA LYS A 150 -10.78 11.16 0.02
C LYS A 150 -10.16 9.88 0.60
N ASN A 151 -10.39 9.64 1.89
CA ASN A 151 -9.88 8.42 2.55
C ASN A 151 -10.55 7.15 2.00
N LEU A 152 -11.86 7.18 1.70
CA LEU A 152 -12.59 6.05 1.10
C LEU A 152 -12.04 5.71 -0.30
N ILE A 153 -11.84 6.72 -1.15
CA ILE A 153 -11.26 6.54 -2.49
C ILE A 153 -9.84 5.97 -2.39
N PHE A 154 -9.03 6.52 -1.47
CA PHE A 154 -7.68 5.99 -1.21
C PHE A 154 -7.73 4.53 -0.76
N ALA A 155 -8.52 4.21 0.27
CA ALA A 155 -8.63 2.86 0.82
C ALA A 155 -9.10 1.86 -0.24
N PHE A 156 -10.10 2.23 -1.06
CA PHE A 156 -10.61 1.37 -2.12
C PHE A 156 -9.58 1.11 -3.23
N ASN A 157 -8.88 2.17 -3.68
CA ASN A 157 -7.81 2.01 -4.67
C ASN A 157 -6.65 1.14 -4.17
N ILE A 158 -6.39 1.11 -2.84
CA ILE A 158 -5.37 0.22 -2.27
C ILE A 158 -5.92 -1.20 -2.08
N CYS A 159 -7.20 -1.34 -1.70
CA CYS A 159 -7.82 -2.63 -1.40
C CYS A 159 -7.69 -3.64 -2.56
N ARG A 160 -7.75 -3.17 -3.81
CA ARG A 160 -7.62 -4.02 -5.01
C ARG A 160 -6.24 -4.69 -5.17
N TYR A 161 -5.21 -4.18 -4.49
CA TYR A 161 -3.86 -4.76 -4.50
C TYR A 161 -3.62 -5.72 -3.32
N VAL A 162 -4.58 -5.82 -2.41
CA VAL A 162 -4.51 -6.69 -1.25
C VAL A 162 -5.11 -8.05 -1.61
N LYS A 163 -4.43 -9.11 -1.23
CA LYS A 163 -4.92 -10.48 -1.49
C LYS A 163 -6.24 -10.74 -0.76
N SER A 164 -7.20 -11.25 -1.49
CA SER A 164 -8.58 -11.55 -1.02
C SER A 164 -8.60 -12.65 0.09
N ASN A 165 -9.51 -12.62 1.05
CA ASN A 165 -10.40 -11.51 1.35
C ASN A 165 -9.61 -10.32 1.90
N ALA A 166 -9.91 -9.12 1.40
CA ALA A 166 -9.15 -7.92 1.73
C ALA A 166 -10.00 -6.88 2.46
N ILE A 167 -9.45 -6.37 3.57
CA ILE A 167 -9.98 -5.21 4.30
C ILE A 167 -8.85 -4.21 4.48
N VAL A 168 -9.08 -2.97 4.10
CA VAL A 168 -8.15 -1.84 4.29
C VAL A 168 -8.79 -0.78 5.15
N LEU A 169 -8.23 -0.55 6.32
CA LEU A 169 -8.55 0.60 7.16
C LEU A 169 -7.61 1.76 6.80
N ALA A 170 -8.15 2.96 6.63
CA ALA A 170 -7.35 4.12 6.25
C ALA A 170 -7.85 5.40 6.92
N ALA A 171 -6.91 6.32 7.16
CA ALA A 171 -7.16 7.69 7.58
C ALA A 171 -6.06 8.61 7.06
N ASN A 172 -6.41 9.86 6.75
CA ASN A 172 -5.46 10.86 6.27
C ASN A 172 -4.61 10.38 5.08
N GLU A 173 -5.26 9.67 4.12
CA GLU A 173 -4.63 9.07 2.93
C GLU A 173 -3.42 8.17 3.28
N SER A 174 -3.54 7.44 4.38
CA SER A 174 -2.58 6.43 4.83
C SER A 174 -3.31 5.21 5.35
N THR A 175 -2.82 4.03 5.08
CA THR A 175 -3.36 2.81 5.66
C THR A 175 -3.13 2.78 7.17
N ALA A 176 -4.11 2.28 7.89
CA ALA A 176 -4.09 2.17 9.34
C ALA A 176 -4.05 0.71 9.81
N GLY A 177 -4.59 -0.18 9.00
CA GLY A 177 -4.56 -1.62 9.22
C GLY A 177 -5.01 -2.34 7.97
N ILE A 178 -4.37 -3.46 7.66
CA ILE A 178 -4.68 -4.28 6.48
C ILE A 178 -4.89 -5.72 6.94
N GLY A 179 -6.06 -6.27 6.62
CA GLY A 179 -6.34 -7.69 6.68
C GLY A 179 -6.33 -8.28 5.27
N SER A 180 -5.59 -9.35 5.06
CA SER A 180 -5.37 -9.92 3.73
C SER A 180 -5.31 -11.43 3.73
N GLY A 181 -5.75 -12.04 2.63
CA GLY A 181 -5.53 -13.45 2.33
C GLY A 181 -6.29 -14.42 3.24
N GLN A 182 -7.34 -13.98 3.92
CA GLN A 182 -8.12 -14.82 4.80
C GLN A 182 -9.30 -15.47 4.06
N PRO A 183 -9.59 -16.77 4.30
CA PRO A 183 -10.81 -17.40 3.78
C PRO A 183 -12.09 -16.70 4.26
N SER A 184 -12.09 -16.21 5.50
CA SER A 184 -13.20 -15.46 6.10
C SER A 184 -12.95 -13.95 6.03
N ARG A 185 -13.95 -13.19 5.52
CA ARG A 185 -13.91 -11.73 5.54
C ARG A 185 -13.89 -11.16 6.95
N LEU A 186 -14.62 -11.82 7.88
CA LEU A 186 -14.61 -11.46 9.29
C LEU A 186 -13.20 -11.52 9.91
N ASP A 187 -12.40 -12.54 9.53
CA ASP A 187 -11.03 -12.65 10.04
C ASP A 187 -10.11 -11.57 9.44
N SER A 188 -10.33 -11.19 8.17
CA SER A 188 -9.65 -10.02 7.59
C SER A 188 -10.00 -8.73 8.32
N CYS A 189 -11.29 -8.54 8.72
CA CYS A 189 -11.69 -7.40 9.56
C CYS A 189 -10.94 -7.40 10.89
N LYS A 190 -10.95 -8.53 11.61
CA LYS A 190 -10.24 -8.67 12.88
C LYS A 190 -8.75 -8.37 12.77
N LEU A 191 -8.10 -8.88 11.71
CA LEU A 191 -6.68 -8.61 11.46
C LEU A 191 -6.41 -7.14 11.23
N ALA A 192 -7.18 -6.48 10.37
CA ALA A 192 -7.04 -5.06 10.09
C ALA A 192 -7.20 -4.21 11.36
N ILE A 193 -8.24 -4.49 12.15
CA ILE A 193 -8.54 -3.79 13.40
C ILE A 193 -7.44 -4.02 14.44
N ASN A 194 -6.99 -5.26 14.62
CA ASN A 194 -5.94 -5.58 15.59
C ASN A 194 -4.62 -4.89 15.25
N LYS A 195 -4.23 -4.86 13.97
CA LYS A 195 -3.04 -4.12 13.53
C LYS A 195 -3.18 -2.62 13.79
N MET A 196 -4.31 -2.03 13.43
CA MET A 196 -4.59 -0.63 13.70
C MET A 196 -4.50 -0.30 15.19
N LYS A 197 -5.18 -1.05 16.05
CA LYS A 197 -5.17 -0.84 17.51
C LYS A 197 -3.75 -0.98 18.09
N LYS A 198 -2.95 -1.89 17.54
CA LYS A 198 -1.59 -2.14 18.02
C LYS A 198 -0.59 -1.07 17.62
N PHE A 199 -0.65 -0.59 16.38
CA PHE A 199 0.41 0.22 15.80
C PHE A 199 0.02 1.68 15.52
N LYS A 200 -1.26 1.93 15.24
CA LYS A 200 -1.73 3.26 14.84
C LYS A 200 -2.97 3.66 15.64
N LYS A 201 -2.76 4.43 16.69
CA LYS A 201 -3.86 5.00 17.49
C LYS A 201 -4.55 6.11 16.69
N LEU A 202 -5.64 5.81 16.01
CA LEU A 202 -6.43 6.77 15.26
C LEU A 202 -7.76 6.98 15.96
N ASN A 203 -8.09 8.25 16.18
CA ASN A 203 -9.33 8.67 16.86
C ASN A 203 -10.36 9.27 15.91
N GLU A 204 -9.99 9.63 14.65
CA GLU A 204 -10.88 10.36 13.75
C GLU A 204 -10.72 10.01 12.27
N ASN A 205 -11.81 10.16 11.50
CA ASN A 205 -11.88 10.02 10.05
C ASN A 205 -11.37 8.66 9.52
N LEU A 206 -11.49 7.61 10.34
CA LEU A 206 -11.21 6.25 9.93
C LEU A 206 -12.28 5.77 8.96
N VAL A 207 -11.83 5.17 7.87
CA VAL A 207 -12.69 4.53 6.87
C VAL A 207 -12.22 3.12 6.60
N ALA A 208 -13.12 2.29 6.06
CA ALA A 208 -12.83 0.93 5.64
C ALA A 208 -13.17 0.72 4.17
N ALA A 209 -12.36 -0.06 3.48
CA ALA A 209 -12.67 -0.60 2.16
C ALA A 209 -12.57 -2.13 2.19
N SER A 210 -13.43 -2.78 1.39
CA SER A 210 -13.47 -4.23 1.21
C SER A 210 -13.43 -4.57 -0.28
N ASP A 211 -12.76 -5.65 -0.63
CA ASP A 211 -12.69 -6.14 -2.02
C ASP A 211 -13.99 -6.75 -2.54
N ALA A 212 -14.94 -7.07 -1.65
CA ALA A 212 -16.29 -7.52 -1.99
C ALA A 212 -17.30 -7.17 -0.89
N PHE A 213 -18.56 -7.54 -1.09
CA PHE A 213 -19.65 -7.28 -0.14
C PHE A 213 -19.51 -8.10 1.16
N PHE A 214 -20.16 -7.60 2.21
CA PHE A 214 -20.29 -8.32 3.49
C PHE A 214 -21.57 -9.18 3.45
N PRO A 215 -21.47 -10.52 3.51
CA PRO A 215 -22.65 -11.38 3.49
C PRO A 215 -23.48 -11.27 4.79
N PHE A 216 -22.84 -10.87 5.89
CA PHE A 216 -23.46 -10.72 7.21
C PHE A 216 -23.00 -9.40 7.87
N VAL A 217 -23.75 -8.94 8.88
CA VAL A 217 -23.46 -7.68 9.58
C VAL A 217 -22.29 -7.76 10.56
N ASP A 218 -21.91 -8.96 10.96
CA ASP A 218 -20.87 -9.24 11.96
C ASP A 218 -19.49 -8.62 11.65
N GLY A 219 -19.15 -8.49 10.37
CA GLY A 219 -17.93 -7.84 9.92
C GLY A 219 -17.96 -6.30 10.05
N ILE A 220 -19.16 -5.71 10.10
CA ILE A 220 -19.36 -4.27 10.23
C ILE A 220 -19.48 -3.87 11.71
N GLU A 221 -20.01 -4.76 12.54
CA GLU A 221 -20.17 -4.55 13.99
C GLU A 221 -18.86 -4.65 14.78
N LYS A 222 -17.78 -5.16 14.20
CA LYS A 222 -16.44 -5.28 14.83
C LYS A 222 -15.66 -3.99 14.73
#